data_277d7edba92a03406326b3508e72341b
#
_entry.id   277d7edba92a03406326b3508e72341b
#
_cell.length_a   1.000
_cell.length_b   1.000
_cell.length_c   1.000
_cell.angle_alpha   90.00
_cell.angle_beta   90.00
_cell.angle_gamma   90.00
#
_symmetry.space_group_name_H-M   'P 1'
#
loop_
_entity.id
_entity.type
_entity.pdbx_description
1 polymer ?
#
loop_
_entity_poly.entity_id
_entity_poly.type
_entity_poly.pdbx_seq_one_letter_code
_entity_poly.pdbx_strand_id
1 'polypeptide(L)'
;MDNETGMNETPLGRSYLSRRSFLKGGAASVAVFAAAGMFGCAPQTSTTASTGGSEGGASAEGGAGGSEGGPGGPGGNAGPVDRTAAKEAAKAEGRVFGYSGPGDWLGEKPSVTADETVDAEVVVIGLGHSGTQAFLAACETIAEANGGNADGKVVAVEKQIESSMSWYGEDFGCFNSKFVTDQGFGTWNTGDIVNEFVTRGGGRNYPDIVRSYVENSGATLDHMLEVAKEMGVDERCYTYDNTQDGWVLVQANMDYDKIQSGADIYDCLNKTNYPLAPGTKTWVGAVQFMGEYNDEPIEGVAANSVLPKINQACLDKAVELGGTIRYGSTAVVLVQNDNGDVTGVIVEEKNKNVQINASKGVVLAGGDYCGNPDMCWALLNEYMERNEREGGLKADFYSFMGGRDGSSVKLGCWAGGFVEPAPRGCMILGGGLGGPWGANAMLWLNSKGERFCNEGNLTGAQTACARQAEGSAWLVTDQKWMKSVCASGIEHGGPNGGRPQYYQDMLDGMAAIASGPEGGQVKNCTIAERGYTTVIAADTLEDLADYLEVPSDVKETWLASIAHYNELCAAGADADFGKDPSAMIPVDEGPFY
;
A
#
# COMPACT_ATOMS: atom_id res chain seq x y z
N MET A 1 -60.36 -11.11 -24.43
CA MET A 1 -60.03 -12.39 -23.74
C MET A 1 -58.61 -12.24 -23.31
N ASP A 2 -58.55 -11.90 -22.06
CA ASP A 2 -57.41 -11.50 -21.28
C ASP A 2 -56.58 -12.73 -20.90
N ASN A 3 -55.27 -12.57 -20.86
CA ASN A 3 -54.42 -13.37 -20.02
C ASN A 3 -53.22 -12.52 -19.55
N GLU A 4 -53.41 -11.93 -18.40
CA GLU A 4 -52.35 -11.39 -17.55
C GLU A 4 -51.53 -12.53 -16.95
N THR A 5 -50.24 -12.54 -17.16
CA THR A 5 -49.27 -13.23 -16.32
C THR A 5 -48.44 -12.21 -15.59
N GLY A 6 -48.79 -11.96 -14.33
CA GLY A 6 -48.04 -11.11 -13.42
C GLY A 6 -46.72 -11.74 -13.07
N MET A 7 -45.63 -11.04 -13.37
CA MET A 7 -44.34 -11.22 -12.71
C MET A 7 -44.26 -10.24 -11.55
N ASN A 8 -44.19 -10.79 -10.34
CA ASN A 8 -43.88 -10.03 -9.14
C ASN A 8 -42.44 -9.55 -9.21
N GLU A 9 -42.25 -8.28 -9.55
CA GLU A 9 -41.01 -7.57 -9.32
C GLU A 9 -40.96 -7.13 -7.86
N THR A 10 -40.07 -7.73 -7.08
CA THR A 10 -39.63 -7.17 -5.80
C THR A 10 -38.73 -6.00 -6.07
N PRO A 11 -39.02 -4.80 -5.61
CA PRO A 11 -38.12 -3.67 -5.77
C PRO A 11 -36.90 -3.83 -4.85
N LEU A 12 -35.72 -4.06 -5.40
CA LEU A 12 -34.47 -3.81 -4.71
C LEU A 12 -34.38 -2.30 -4.43
N GLY A 13 -34.80 -1.91 -3.25
CA GLY A 13 -34.69 -0.54 -2.77
C GLY A 13 -33.21 -0.16 -2.64
N ARG A 14 -32.73 0.68 -3.56
CA ARG A 14 -31.46 1.36 -3.42
C ARG A 14 -31.59 2.41 -2.32
N SER A 15 -31.17 2.09 -1.11
CA SER A 15 -31.00 3.08 -0.07
C SER A 15 -29.60 3.68 -0.18
N TYR A 16 -29.48 4.86 -0.76
CA TYR A 16 -28.28 5.67 -0.63
C TYR A 16 -28.20 6.18 0.82
N LEU A 17 -27.17 5.75 1.54
CA LEU A 17 -26.88 6.23 2.87
C LEU A 17 -26.40 7.68 2.77
N SER A 18 -27.15 8.64 3.29
CA SER A 18 -26.68 10.02 3.43
C SER A 18 -25.67 10.12 4.58
N ARG A 19 -24.79 11.15 4.56
CA ARG A 19 -23.86 11.46 5.65
C ARG A 19 -24.50 11.39 7.05
N ARG A 20 -25.76 11.80 7.15
CA ARG A 20 -26.58 11.72 8.37
C ARG A 20 -27.07 10.31 8.68
N SER A 21 -27.23 9.46 7.66
CA SER A 21 -27.66 8.06 7.82
C SER A 21 -26.49 7.17 8.22
N PHE A 22 -25.26 7.50 7.82
CA PHE A 22 -24.04 6.85 8.28
C PHE A 22 -23.83 7.02 9.79
N LEU A 23 -24.01 8.24 10.29
CA LEU A 23 -23.91 8.53 11.72
C LEU A 23 -25.15 8.09 12.54
N LYS A 24 -26.30 7.95 11.92
CA LYS A 24 -27.57 7.60 12.61
C LYS A 24 -28.06 6.17 12.40
N GLY A 25 -27.51 5.47 11.41
CA GLY A 25 -27.93 4.12 11.03
C GLY A 25 -27.04 3.02 11.56
N GLY A 26 -26.58 3.13 12.80
CA GLY A 26 -25.67 2.24 13.52
C GLY A 26 -25.45 0.85 12.95
N ALA A 27 -24.23 0.43 12.95
CA ALA A 27 -23.74 -0.95 12.98
C ALA A 27 -23.97 -1.87 11.75
N ALA A 28 -24.70 -1.48 10.74
CA ALA A 28 -24.81 -2.30 9.54
C ALA A 28 -24.05 -1.63 8.38
N SER A 29 -22.83 -2.06 8.14
CA SER A 29 -21.97 -1.72 6.99
C SER A 29 -21.04 -0.52 7.15
N VAL A 30 -20.18 -0.52 8.13
CA VAL A 30 -18.94 0.25 8.09
C VAL A 30 -17.81 -0.70 7.71
N ALA A 31 -17.73 -1.07 6.43
CA ALA A 31 -16.45 -1.47 5.85
C ALA A 31 -15.69 -0.17 5.54
N VAL A 32 -15.18 0.50 6.56
CA VAL A 32 -14.14 1.50 6.36
C VAL A 32 -12.90 0.72 6.00
N PHE A 33 -12.65 0.55 4.72
CA PHE A 33 -11.33 0.20 4.25
C PHE A 33 -10.47 1.45 4.44
N ALA A 34 -9.89 1.58 5.62
CA ALA A 34 -8.67 2.32 5.71
C ALA A 34 -7.68 1.60 4.81
N ALA A 35 -7.45 2.11 3.62
CA ALA A 35 -6.27 1.78 2.83
C ALA A 35 -5.06 2.43 3.51
N ALA A 36 -5.00 2.33 4.84
CA ALA A 36 -3.83 2.64 5.62
C ALA A 36 -2.86 1.50 5.42
N GLY A 37 -1.79 1.74 4.75
CA GLY A 37 -0.70 0.80 4.62
C GLY A 37 -0.43 0.25 3.24
N MET A 38 -0.75 0.99 2.18
CA MET A 38 -0.23 0.61 0.87
C MET A 38 1.24 0.98 0.68
N PHE A 39 1.87 1.67 1.65
CA PHE A 39 3.24 2.16 1.50
C PHE A 39 4.02 1.93 2.79
N GLY A 40 4.97 1.03 2.75
CA GLY A 40 6.07 0.91 3.69
C GLY A 40 5.74 0.39 5.09
N CYS A 41 5.73 -0.90 5.28
CA CYS A 41 5.84 -1.52 6.60
C CYS A 41 7.27 -1.98 6.83
N ALA A 42 8.04 -1.26 7.61
CA ALA A 42 9.25 -1.78 8.21
C ALA A 42 8.98 -2.22 9.65
N PRO A 43 9.39 -3.42 10.06
CA PRO A 43 9.23 -3.85 11.44
C PRO A 43 10.24 -3.12 12.33
N GLN A 44 9.77 -2.43 13.36
CA GLN A 44 10.63 -2.03 14.45
C GLN A 44 11.00 -3.28 15.26
N THR A 45 12.27 -3.66 15.24
CA THR A 45 12.82 -4.63 16.17
C THR A 45 12.98 -3.96 17.53
N SER A 46 12.10 -4.28 18.46
CA SER A 46 12.31 -3.95 19.87
C SER A 46 13.46 -4.80 20.41
N THR A 47 14.63 -4.20 20.60
CA THR A 47 15.72 -4.80 21.36
C THR A 47 15.40 -4.71 22.85
N THR A 48 14.87 -5.78 23.42
CA THR A 48 14.92 -5.99 24.86
C THR A 48 16.32 -6.45 25.24
N ALA A 49 17.05 -5.61 25.93
CA ALA A 49 18.32 -5.97 26.56
C ALA A 49 18.08 -7.01 27.69
N SER A 50 18.55 -8.23 27.50
CA SER A 50 18.75 -9.14 28.59
C SER A 50 20.26 -9.26 28.88
N THR A 51 20.64 -8.84 30.08
CA THR A 51 21.97 -9.03 30.65
C THR A 51 22.18 -10.48 31.04
N GLY A 52 23.26 -11.09 30.57
CA GLY A 52 23.71 -12.37 31.07
C GLY A 52 24.96 -12.84 30.32
N GLY A 53 26.13 -12.73 30.94
CA GLY A 53 27.43 -12.95 30.33
C GLY A 53 27.84 -14.41 30.20
N SER A 54 28.78 -14.68 29.33
CA SER A 54 30.12 -15.25 29.61
C SER A 54 30.90 -15.57 28.34
N GLU A 55 32.06 -15.07 28.28
CA GLU A 55 33.36 -15.47 27.75
C GLU A 55 33.49 -16.53 26.65
N GLY A 56 34.27 -16.17 25.63
CA GLY A 56 34.92 -17.08 24.72
C GLY A 56 35.33 -16.46 23.39
N GLY A 57 36.59 -15.98 23.28
CA GLY A 57 37.11 -15.21 22.16
C GLY A 57 37.42 -16.03 20.90
N ALA A 58 37.52 -15.31 19.82
CA ALA A 58 38.58 -15.37 18.79
C ALA A 58 38.39 -14.26 17.78
N SER A 59 39.45 -13.55 17.54
CA SER A 59 39.64 -12.43 16.64
C SER A 59 39.51 -12.79 15.15
N ALA A 60 38.85 -11.93 14.38
CA ALA A 60 39.27 -11.61 13.00
C ALA A 60 38.80 -10.20 12.64
N GLU A 61 39.76 -9.38 12.25
CA GLU A 61 39.59 -8.00 11.81
C GLU A 61 38.86 -7.93 10.44
N GLY A 62 38.03 -6.93 10.26
CA GLY A 62 37.51 -6.59 8.93
C GLY A 62 36.41 -5.54 8.95
N GLY A 63 36.77 -4.29 8.83
CA GLY A 63 36.04 -3.22 8.15
C GLY A 63 34.67 -2.83 8.65
N ALA A 64 34.61 -1.78 9.45
CA ALA A 64 33.40 -1.05 9.78
C ALA A 64 32.91 -0.24 8.56
N GLY A 65 31.65 -0.48 8.18
CA GLY A 65 30.84 0.37 7.32
C GLY A 65 29.41 0.25 7.82
N GLY A 66 29.09 1.03 8.84
CA GLY A 66 27.71 1.14 9.30
C GLY A 66 26.94 2.04 8.34
N SER A 67 25.99 1.49 7.62
CA SER A 67 24.92 2.24 7.01
C SER A 67 23.66 1.99 7.87
N GLU A 68 23.27 2.99 8.62
CA GLU A 68 21.92 3.03 9.18
C GLU A 68 20.98 3.21 7.98
N GLY A 69 20.40 2.12 7.50
CA GLY A 69 19.39 2.13 6.46
C GLY A 69 18.10 2.71 7.01
N GLY A 70 17.64 3.82 6.47
CA GLY A 70 16.27 4.28 6.61
C GLY A 70 15.29 3.20 6.10
N PRO A 71 14.00 3.29 6.44
CA PRO A 71 13.02 2.26 6.09
C PRO A 71 12.84 2.21 4.56
N GLY A 72 13.58 1.35 3.91
CA GLY A 72 13.31 0.98 2.53
C GLY A 72 11.94 0.32 2.47
N GLY A 73 11.08 0.77 1.57
CA GLY A 73 9.86 0.07 1.24
C GLY A 73 10.17 -1.40 0.86
N PRO A 74 9.17 -2.27 0.71
CA PRO A 74 9.33 -3.70 0.47
C PRO A 74 10.11 -4.08 -0.82
N GLY A 75 10.69 -3.15 -1.48
CA GLY A 75 11.59 -3.28 -2.61
C GLY A 75 13.01 -2.76 -2.37
N GLY A 76 13.43 -2.59 -1.11
CA GLY A 76 14.82 -2.25 -0.80
C GLY A 76 15.77 -3.21 -1.52
N ASN A 77 16.45 -2.70 -2.53
CA ASN A 77 17.38 -3.45 -3.37
C ASN A 77 18.58 -3.92 -2.54
N ALA A 78 18.40 -5.03 -1.86
CA ALA A 78 19.54 -5.91 -1.77
C ALA A 78 19.93 -6.22 -3.22
N GLY A 79 21.17 -5.94 -3.62
CA GLY A 79 21.67 -6.31 -4.94
C GLY A 79 21.29 -7.74 -5.31
N PRO A 80 21.51 -8.20 -6.54
CA PRO A 80 21.00 -9.47 -7.00
C PRO A 80 21.30 -10.56 -5.97
N VAL A 81 20.26 -10.94 -5.23
CA VAL A 81 20.38 -12.00 -4.24
C VAL A 81 20.66 -13.28 -5.04
N ASP A 82 21.81 -13.89 -4.81
CA ASP A 82 22.09 -15.20 -5.39
C ASP A 82 21.10 -16.22 -4.81
N ARG A 83 20.04 -16.46 -5.56
CA ARG A 83 18.99 -17.43 -5.22
C ARG A 83 19.25 -18.83 -5.75
N THR A 84 20.45 -19.09 -6.30
CA THR A 84 20.78 -20.37 -6.91
C THR A 84 20.61 -21.53 -5.92
N ALA A 85 21.11 -21.38 -4.70
CA ALA A 85 20.96 -22.40 -3.65
C ALA A 85 19.49 -22.64 -3.27
N ALA A 86 18.68 -21.59 -3.21
CA ALA A 86 17.24 -21.69 -2.91
C ALA A 86 16.48 -22.38 -4.05
N LYS A 87 16.81 -22.07 -5.31
CA LYS A 87 16.24 -22.74 -6.50
C LYS A 87 16.59 -24.22 -6.53
N GLU A 88 17.84 -24.59 -6.24
CA GLU A 88 18.27 -25.99 -6.19
C GLU A 88 17.62 -26.74 -5.02
N ALA A 89 17.44 -26.12 -3.86
CA ALA A 89 16.73 -26.71 -2.73
C ALA A 89 15.25 -26.96 -3.07
N ALA A 90 14.58 -25.98 -3.66
CA ALA A 90 13.18 -26.11 -4.10
C ALA A 90 13.01 -27.23 -5.13
N LYS A 91 13.95 -27.36 -6.07
CA LYS A 91 13.97 -28.43 -7.06
C LYS A 91 14.23 -29.79 -6.43
N ALA A 92 15.15 -29.87 -5.46
CA ALA A 92 15.44 -31.11 -4.72
C ALA A 92 14.25 -31.59 -3.88
N GLU A 93 13.42 -30.67 -3.38
CA GLU A 93 12.17 -30.97 -2.67
C GLU A 93 11.04 -31.42 -3.61
N GLY A 94 11.27 -31.46 -4.92
CA GLY A 94 10.26 -31.83 -5.91
C GLY A 94 9.12 -30.84 -6.05
N ARG A 95 9.34 -29.56 -5.70
CA ARG A 95 8.34 -28.53 -5.90
C ARG A 95 8.04 -28.37 -7.38
N VAL A 96 6.81 -28.65 -7.70
CA VAL A 96 6.31 -28.50 -9.06
C VAL A 96 5.76 -27.09 -9.21
N PHE A 97 5.95 -26.50 -10.37
CA PHE A 97 5.34 -25.25 -10.76
C PHE A 97 3.82 -25.34 -10.63
N GLY A 98 3.23 -24.51 -9.79
CA GLY A 98 1.80 -24.49 -9.54
C GLY A 98 1.46 -24.53 -8.06
N TYR A 99 0.19 -24.34 -7.77
CA TYR A 99 -0.32 -24.32 -6.41
C TYR A 99 0.01 -25.61 -5.65
N SER A 100 0.74 -25.47 -4.57
CA SER A 100 1.14 -26.58 -3.68
C SER A 100 0.73 -26.37 -2.22
N GLY A 101 -0.05 -25.35 -1.94
CA GLY A 101 -0.54 -25.07 -0.59
C GLY A 101 -1.66 -26.01 -0.14
N PRO A 102 -1.98 -26.04 1.15
CA PRO A 102 -3.10 -26.82 1.66
C PRO A 102 -4.41 -26.36 1.03
N GLY A 103 -5.25 -27.31 0.60
CA GLY A 103 -6.54 -27.03 -0.02
C GLY A 103 -7.55 -26.39 0.93
N ASP A 104 -7.34 -26.53 2.23
CA ASP A 104 -8.23 -26.04 3.28
C ASP A 104 -7.51 -25.01 4.17
N TRP A 105 -7.36 -23.78 3.63
CA TRP A 105 -6.80 -22.65 4.38
C TRP A 105 -7.74 -22.16 5.50
N LEU A 106 -9.04 -22.41 5.39
CA LEU A 106 -10.04 -21.97 6.35
C LEU A 106 -9.97 -22.81 7.63
N GLY A 107 -9.84 -24.14 7.49
CA GLY A 107 -9.91 -25.09 8.59
C GLY A 107 -11.29 -25.19 9.22
N GLU A 108 -11.40 -25.99 10.25
CA GLU A 108 -12.65 -26.17 10.99
C GLU A 108 -12.96 -24.95 11.87
N LYS A 109 -14.26 -24.59 11.95
CA LYS A 109 -14.73 -23.56 12.88
C LYS A 109 -14.45 -24.02 14.31
N PRO A 110 -13.74 -23.23 15.13
CA PRO A 110 -13.48 -23.58 16.52
C PRO A 110 -14.78 -23.79 17.32
N SER A 111 -14.78 -24.84 18.14
CA SER A 111 -15.87 -25.09 19.10
C SER A 111 -15.37 -24.71 20.49
N VAL A 112 -15.81 -23.58 20.99
CA VAL A 112 -15.34 -22.99 22.24
C VAL A 112 -16.53 -22.69 23.14
N THR A 113 -16.41 -23.00 24.43
CA THR A 113 -17.38 -22.63 25.44
C THR A 113 -16.86 -21.45 26.24
N ALA A 114 -17.71 -20.46 26.46
CA ALA A 114 -17.37 -19.31 27.27
C ALA A 114 -17.36 -19.63 28.77
N ASP A 115 -16.37 -19.11 29.49
CA ASP A 115 -16.29 -19.18 30.95
C ASP A 115 -17.07 -18.03 31.61
N GLU A 116 -17.18 -16.89 30.93
CA GLU A 116 -17.94 -15.73 31.37
C GLU A 116 -18.59 -15.00 30.19
N THR A 117 -19.59 -14.17 30.49
CA THR A 117 -20.31 -13.39 29.49
C THR A 117 -20.35 -11.93 29.89
N VAL A 118 -20.13 -11.05 28.90
CA VAL A 118 -20.19 -9.58 29.01
C VAL A 118 -21.15 -9.08 27.92
N ASP A 119 -21.89 -8.01 28.24
CA ASP A 119 -22.82 -7.41 27.28
C ASP A 119 -22.26 -6.11 26.72
N ALA A 120 -22.43 -5.92 25.43
CA ALA A 120 -22.15 -4.69 24.69
C ALA A 120 -23.26 -4.42 23.66
N GLU A 121 -23.28 -3.21 23.11
CA GLU A 121 -24.10 -2.90 21.93
C GLU A 121 -23.30 -3.15 20.64
N VAL A 122 -22.04 -2.70 20.60
CA VAL A 122 -21.13 -2.88 19.46
C VAL A 122 -19.82 -3.48 19.93
N VAL A 123 -19.31 -4.43 19.18
CA VAL A 123 -17.95 -4.97 19.39
C VAL A 123 -17.11 -4.70 18.15
N VAL A 124 -15.88 -4.18 18.35
CA VAL A 124 -14.90 -3.96 17.28
C VAL A 124 -13.72 -4.90 17.49
N ILE A 125 -13.42 -5.73 16.51
CA ILE A 125 -12.30 -6.69 16.56
C ILE A 125 -11.11 -6.15 15.80
N GLY A 126 -10.02 -5.88 16.52
CA GLY A 126 -8.79 -5.27 16.03
C GLY A 126 -8.81 -3.74 16.13
N LEU A 127 -7.71 -3.16 16.61
CA LEU A 127 -7.51 -1.73 16.75
C LEU A 127 -6.38 -1.19 15.85
N GLY A 128 -6.19 -1.80 14.67
CA GLY A 128 -5.43 -1.18 13.59
C GLY A 128 -6.05 0.15 13.16
N HIS A 129 -5.53 0.78 12.10
CA HIS A 129 -6.08 2.06 11.61
C HIS A 129 -7.60 2.02 11.40
N SER A 130 -8.11 1.00 10.70
CA SER A 130 -9.56 0.88 10.44
C SER A 130 -10.37 0.61 11.70
N GLY A 131 -9.85 -0.24 12.59
CA GLY A 131 -10.54 -0.58 13.83
C GLY A 131 -10.60 0.58 14.82
N THR A 132 -9.54 1.39 14.90
CA THR A 132 -9.54 2.62 15.70
C THR A 132 -10.63 3.59 15.24
N GLN A 133 -10.74 3.80 13.92
CA GLN A 133 -11.78 4.70 13.39
C GLN A 133 -13.19 4.11 13.57
N ALA A 134 -13.37 2.80 13.39
CA ALA A 134 -14.64 2.14 13.64
C ALA A 134 -15.05 2.20 15.12
N PHE A 135 -14.09 2.04 16.02
CA PHE A 135 -14.31 2.14 17.46
C PHE A 135 -14.70 3.56 17.89
N LEU A 136 -13.99 4.58 17.38
CA LEU A 136 -14.32 5.99 17.62
C LEU A 136 -15.73 6.30 17.13
N ALA A 137 -16.04 5.99 15.87
CA ALA A 137 -17.36 6.26 15.28
C ALA A 137 -18.50 5.56 16.04
N ALA A 138 -18.27 4.31 16.50
CA ALA A 138 -19.23 3.60 17.33
C ALA A 138 -19.44 4.29 18.70
N CYS A 139 -18.35 4.73 19.35
CA CYS A 139 -18.41 5.45 20.62
C CYS A 139 -19.15 6.78 20.47
N GLU A 140 -18.87 7.57 19.43
CA GLU A 140 -19.57 8.82 19.14
C GLU A 140 -21.06 8.61 18.92
N THR A 141 -21.41 7.60 18.10
CA THR A 141 -22.82 7.29 17.78
C THR A 141 -23.59 6.86 19.02
N ILE A 142 -23.02 6.00 19.84
CA ILE A 142 -23.66 5.50 21.06
C ILE A 142 -23.71 6.62 22.13
N ALA A 143 -22.64 7.42 22.28
CA ALA A 143 -22.62 8.54 23.19
C ALA A 143 -23.67 9.61 22.84
N GLU A 144 -23.82 9.95 21.55
CA GLU A 144 -24.89 10.88 21.10
C GLU A 144 -26.27 10.36 21.50
N ALA A 145 -26.51 9.05 21.31
CA ALA A 145 -27.78 8.43 21.67
C ALA A 145 -28.04 8.36 23.19
N ASN A 146 -26.97 8.33 24.00
CA ASN A 146 -27.02 8.16 25.46
C ASN A 146 -26.77 9.45 26.26
N GLY A 147 -26.79 10.61 25.63
CA GLY A 147 -26.61 11.88 26.32
C GLY A 147 -25.17 12.26 26.63
N GLY A 148 -24.22 11.76 25.85
CA GLY A 148 -22.83 12.20 25.84
C GLY A 148 -21.78 11.16 26.26
N ASN A 149 -22.20 9.93 26.62
CA ASN A 149 -21.28 8.88 27.00
C ASN A 149 -21.75 7.51 26.50
N ALA A 150 -20.85 6.67 26.03
CA ALA A 150 -21.16 5.32 25.55
C ALA A 150 -21.32 4.30 26.68
N ASP A 151 -20.95 4.65 27.93
CA ASP A 151 -21.18 3.86 29.15
C ASP A 151 -20.70 2.40 29.05
N GLY A 152 -19.59 2.15 28.36
CA GLY A 152 -19.03 0.80 28.17
C GLY A 152 -19.82 -0.07 27.18
N LYS A 153 -20.81 0.47 26.47
CA LYS A 153 -21.60 -0.28 25.49
C LYS A 153 -20.87 -0.57 24.17
N VAL A 154 -19.74 0.11 23.93
CA VAL A 154 -18.86 -0.16 22.81
C VAL A 154 -17.57 -0.79 23.34
N VAL A 155 -17.27 -2.00 22.89
CA VAL A 155 -16.11 -2.77 23.33
C VAL A 155 -15.20 -3.04 22.14
N ALA A 156 -13.94 -2.66 22.25
CA ALA A 156 -12.92 -3.05 21.30
C ALA A 156 -12.11 -4.24 21.86
N VAL A 157 -11.74 -5.16 20.97
CA VAL A 157 -10.93 -6.33 21.27
C VAL A 157 -9.64 -6.25 20.48
N GLU A 158 -8.49 -6.25 21.15
CA GLU A 158 -7.17 -6.17 20.54
C GLU A 158 -6.25 -7.26 21.09
N LYS A 159 -5.62 -8.03 20.17
CA LYS A 159 -4.73 -9.11 20.57
C LYS A 159 -3.39 -8.64 21.13
N GLN A 160 -2.91 -7.48 20.71
CA GLN A 160 -1.73 -6.87 21.29
C GLN A 160 -2.01 -6.46 22.74
N ILE A 161 -0.98 -6.49 23.57
CA ILE A 161 -1.07 -5.87 24.89
C ILE A 161 -0.90 -4.36 24.76
N GLU A 162 -1.49 -3.61 25.66
CA GLU A 162 -1.48 -2.14 25.64
C GLU A 162 -0.08 -1.53 25.44
N SER A 163 0.92 -2.07 26.18
CA SER A 163 2.31 -1.58 26.11
C SER A 163 3.04 -1.90 24.79
N SER A 164 2.48 -2.75 23.93
CA SER A 164 3.03 -3.09 22.61
C SER A 164 2.15 -2.64 21.47
N MET A 165 1.06 -1.95 21.77
CA MET A 165 0.17 -1.42 20.75
C MET A 165 0.92 -0.47 19.81
N SER A 166 0.82 -0.74 18.53
CA SER A 166 1.49 0.06 17.49
C SER A 166 0.70 0.04 16.18
N TRP A 167 0.86 1.09 15.42
CA TRP A 167 0.33 1.23 14.06
C TRP A 167 1.48 1.39 13.09
N TYR A 168 1.26 0.97 11.85
CA TYR A 168 2.20 1.12 10.75
C TYR A 168 1.65 2.10 9.72
N GLY A 169 2.57 2.69 8.96
CA GLY A 169 2.24 3.51 7.80
C GLY A 169 2.33 5.00 8.07
N GLU A 170 2.58 5.69 6.99
CA GLU A 170 2.73 7.15 6.93
C GLU A 170 1.71 7.79 6.00
N ASP A 171 1.05 6.98 5.17
CA ASP A 171 0.11 7.43 4.15
C ASP A 171 -1.33 7.12 4.54
N PHE A 172 -2.23 8.04 4.23
CA PHE A 172 -3.66 7.84 4.33
C PHE A 172 -4.32 8.09 2.98
N GLY A 173 -4.90 7.03 2.39
CA GLY A 173 -5.65 7.15 1.15
C GLY A 173 -6.96 7.89 1.37
N CYS A 174 -7.17 8.97 0.63
CA CYS A 174 -8.37 9.79 0.72
C CYS A 174 -8.69 10.46 -0.61
N PHE A 175 -9.99 10.63 -0.86
CA PHE A 175 -10.48 11.40 -2.00
C PHE A 175 -11.42 12.50 -1.52
N ASN A 176 -11.30 13.66 -2.15
CA ASN A 176 -12.17 14.80 -1.89
C ASN A 176 -12.23 15.23 -0.42
N SER A 177 -11.15 15.02 0.34
CA SER A 177 -11.01 15.55 1.69
C SER A 177 -11.03 17.07 1.66
N LYS A 178 -11.69 17.68 2.65
CA LYS A 178 -11.69 19.14 2.81
C LYS A 178 -10.29 19.66 3.11
N PHE A 179 -9.50 18.92 3.89
CA PHE A 179 -8.12 19.25 4.16
C PHE A 179 -7.31 19.41 2.87
N VAL A 180 -7.49 18.51 1.89
CA VAL A 180 -6.81 18.57 0.59
C VAL A 180 -7.36 19.67 -0.30
N THR A 181 -8.68 19.79 -0.40
CA THR A 181 -9.31 20.77 -1.30
C THR A 181 -9.11 22.21 -0.83
N ASP A 182 -9.03 22.46 0.47
CA ASP A 182 -8.71 23.79 1.03
C ASP A 182 -7.28 24.25 0.67
N GLN A 183 -6.40 23.32 0.27
CA GLN A 183 -5.05 23.63 -0.25
C GLN A 183 -5.04 23.95 -1.77
N GLY A 184 -6.21 24.01 -2.38
CA GLY A 184 -6.37 24.32 -3.80
C GLY A 184 -6.25 23.12 -4.74
N PHE A 185 -6.20 21.91 -4.22
CA PHE A 185 -6.34 20.70 -5.03
C PHE A 185 -7.79 20.52 -5.46
N GLY A 186 -7.99 19.93 -6.64
CA GLY A 186 -9.33 19.75 -7.18
C GLY A 186 -10.16 18.70 -6.45
N THR A 187 -11.45 18.70 -6.75
CA THR A 187 -12.36 17.62 -6.40
C THR A 187 -12.59 16.71 -7.60
N TRP A 188 -12.72 15.43 -7.37
CA TRP A 188 -12.77 14.42 -8.41
C TRP A 188 -14.12 13.73 -8.46
N ASN A 189 -14.52 13.34 -9.67
CA ASN A 189 -15.75 12.58 -9.87
C ASN A 189 -15.57 11.15 -9.34
N THR A 190 -16.41 10.73 -8.40
CA THR A 190 -16.39 9.38 -7.82
C THR A 190 -16.47 8.27 -8.85
N GLY A 191 -17.34 8.45 -9.87
CA GLY A 191 -17.52 7.44 -10.91
C GLY A 191 -16.26 7.23 -11.75
N ASP A 192 -15.52 8.30 -12.05
CA ASP A 192 -14.27 8.22 -12.81
C ASP A 192 -13.19 7.48 -12.01
N ILE A 193 -13.08 7.77 -10.71
CA ILE A 193 -12.12 7.08 -9.82
C ILE A 193 -12.48 5.60 -9.70
N VAL A 194 -13.75 5.28 -9.45
CA VAL A 194 -14.21 3.89 -9.36
C VAL A 194 -13.91 3.12 -10.63
N ASN A 195 -14.21 3.72 -11.80
CA ASN A 195 -13.93 3.11 -13.09
C ASN A 195 -12.44 2.84 -13.29
N GLU A 196 -11.58 3.77 -12.86
CA GLU A 196 -10.13 3.59 -12.96
C GLU A 196 -9.63 2.45 -12.07
N PHE A 197 -10.08 2.37 -10.81
CA PHE A 197 -9.74 1.25 -9.92
C PHE A 197 -10.15 -0.10 -10.51
N VAL A 198 -11.38 -0.18 -11.06
CA VAL A 198 -11.88 -1.41 -11.69
C VAL A 198 -11.06 -1.76 -12.94
N THR A 199 -10.73 -0.77 -13.76
CA THR A 199 -9.91 -0.96 -14.97
C THR A 199 -8.51 -1.47 -14.62
N ARG A 200 -7.83 -0.84 -13.66
CA ARG A 200 -6.51 -1.29 -13.18
C ARG A 200 -6.56 -2.67 -12.53
N GLY A 201 -7.62 -2.97 -11.82
CA GLY A 201 -7.85 -4.29 -11.24
C GLY A 201 -8.24 -5.38 -12.26
N GLY A 202 -8.30 -5.03 -13.57
CA GLY A 202 -8.72 -5.97 -14.62
C GLY A 202 -10.16 -6.47 -14.45
N GLY A 203 -11.05 -5.63 -13.90
CA GLY A 203 -12.44 -5.96 -13.64
C GLY A 203 -12.67 -6.89 -12.44
N ARG A 204 -11.64 -7.14 -11.62
CA ARG A 204 -11.70 -8.06 -10.47
C ARG A 204 -12.22 -7.39 -9.20
N ASN A 205 -12.15 -6.07 -9.12
CA ASN A 205 -12.59 -5.32 -7.93
C ASN A 205 -14.12 -5.25 -7.87
N TYR A 206 -14.66 -5.29 -6.67
CA TYR A 206 -16.07 -4.98 -6.45
C TYR A 206 -16.31 -3.46 -6.51
N PRO A 207 -17.04 -2.94 -7.53
CA PRO A 207 -17.21 -1.49 -7.71
C PRO A 207 -17.86 -0.80 -6.50
N ASP A 208 -18.80 -1.47 -5.83
CA ASP A 208 -19.49 -0.90 -4.67
C ASP A 208 -18.56 -0.73 -3.47
N ILE A 209 -17.61 -1.66 -3.27
CA ILE A 209 -16.59 -1.54 -2.21
C ILE A 209 -15.65 -0.38 -2.52
N VAL A 210 -15.16 -0.30 -3.77
CA VAL A 210 -14.32 0.83 -4.23
C VAL A 210 -15.05 2.15 -4.07
N ARG A 211 -16.33 2.19 -4.46
CA ARG A 211 -17.17 3.38 -4.30
C ARG A 211 -17.29 3.81 -2.85
N SER A 212 -17.54 2.85 -1.94
CA SER A 212 -17.63 3.14 -0.51
C SER A 212 -16.34 3.78 0.02
N TYR A 213 -15.19 3.28 -0.42
CA TYR A 213 -13.90 3.89 -0.09
C TYR A 213 -13.76 5.32 -0.63
N VAL A 214 -14.01 5.52 -1.92
CA VAL A 214 -13.87 6.83 -2.57
C VAL A 214 -14.80 7.88 -1.94
N GLU A 215 -16.04 7.50 -1.62
CA GLU A 215 -17.03 8.43 -1.07
C GLU A 215 -16.81 8.80 0.40
N ASN A 216 -16.14 7.94 1.19
CA ASN A 216 -16.02 8.14 2.63
C ASN A 216 -14.60 8.49 3.11
N SER A 217 -13.57 8.13 2.34
CA SER A 217 -12.18 8.29 2.78
C SER A 217 -11.78 9.74 3.11
N GLY A 218 -12.22 10.69 2.31
CA GLY A 218 -11.93 12.10 2.56
C GLY A 218 -12.56 12.61 3.87
N ALA A 219 -13.83 12.30 4.09
CA ALA A 219 -14.53 12.68 5.31
C ALA A 219 -13.94 11.99 6.56
N THR A 220 -13.43 10.76 6.40
CA THR A 220 -12.75 10.06 7.49
C THR A 220 -11.44 10.76 7.86
N LEU A 221 -10.64 11.15 6.88
CA LEU A 221 -9.43 11.93 7.13
C LEU A 221 -9.75 13.25 7.85
N ASP A 222 -10.71 14.02 7.31
CA ASP A 222 -11.08 15.31 7.90
C ASP A 222 -11.48 15.16 9.37
N HIS A 223 -12.26 14.11 9.68
CA HIS A 223 -12.68 13.82 11.06
C HIS A 223 -11.49 13.43 11.96
N MET A 224 -10.57 12.59 11.48
CA MET A 224 -9.35 12.23 12.22
C MET A 224 -8.53 13.47 12.61
N LEU A 225 -8.37 14.42 11.68
CA LEU A 225 -7.63 15.65 11.92
C LEU A 225 -8.37 16.59 12.88
N GLU A 226 -9.70 16.67 12.82
CA GLU A 226 -10.51 17.42 13.79
C GLU A 226 -10.35 16.84 15.20
N VAL A 227 -10.39 15.52 15.35
CA VAL A 227 -10.18 14.84 16.65
C VAL A 227 -8.75 15.03 17.15
N ALA A 228 -7.74 14.88 16.29
CA ALA A 228 -6.35 15.13 16.67
C ALA A 228 -6.15 16.55 17.23
N LYS A 229 -6.76 17.54 16.61
CA LYS A 229 -6.76 18.93 17.07
C LYS A 229 -7.49 19.08 18.41
N GLU A 230 -8.68 18.48 18.57
CA GLU A 230 -9.45 18.51 19.81
C GLU A 230 -8.68 17.90 20.98
N MET A 231 -7.99 16.78 20.72
CA MET A 231 -7.19 16.06 21.71
C MET A 231 -5.83 16.70 22.00
N GLY A 232 -5.53 17.87 21.41
CA GLY A 232 -4.32 18.63 21.67
C GLY A 232 -3.03 18.02 21.11
N VAL A 233 -3.14 17.26 20.02
CA VAL A 233 -1.96 16.80 19.26
C VAL A 233 -1.24 18.03 18.69
N ASP A 234 0.09 17.98 18.62
CA ASP A 234 0.91 19.03 18.03
C ASP A 234 0.40 19.36 16.61
N GLU A 235 0.15 20.63 16.33
CA GLU A 235 -0.46 21.07 15.06
C GLU A 235 0.38 20.67 13.83
N ARG A 236 1.69 20.51 13.98
CA ARG A 236 2.55 20.01 12.92
C ARG A 236 2.16 18.61 12.44
N CYS A 237 1.52 17.79 13.28
CA CYS A 237 1.05 16.47 12.92
C CYS A 237 -0.16 16.48 11.97
N TYR A 238 -0.89 17.59 11.87
CA TYR A 238 -2.12 17.69 11.07
C TYR A 238 -2.23 18.98 10.26
N THR A 239 -1.13 19.69 10.07
CA THR A 239 -1.08 20.90 9.24
C THR A 239 -0.44 20.57 7.90
N TYR A 240 -1.10 21.00 6.82
CA TYR A 240 -0.55 20.85 5.49
C TYR A 240 0.75 21.62 5.33
N ASP A 241 1.76 20.94 4.86
CA ASP A 241 3.03 21.54 4.48
C ASP A 241 3.61 20.77 3.28
N ASN A 242 4.03 21.47 2.24
CA ASN A 242 4.64 20.90 1.04
C ASN A 242 6.15 21.14 0.98
N THR A 243 6.72 21.67 2.06
CA THR A 243 8.18 21.88 2.17
C THR A 243 8.88 20.62 2.69
N GLN A 244 10.22 20.64 2.71
CA GLN A 244 10.95 19.51 3.25
C GLN A 244 10.78 19.35 4.77
N ASP A 245 10.34 20.38 5.47
CA ASP A 245 10.05 20.36 6.91
C ASP A 245 8.61 19.95 7.21
N GLY A 246 7.83 19.62 6.16
CA GLY A 246 6.44 19.24 6.28
C GLY A 246 6.21 17.91 6.97
N TRP A 247 5.29 17.90 7.93
CA TRP A 247 4.86 16.69 8.62
C TRP A 247 3.71 15.99 7.90
N VAL A 248 2.89 16.76 7.22
CA VAL A 248 1.73 16.29 6.47
C VAL A 248 1.81 16.86 5.07
N LEU A 249 2.01 15.98 4.09
CA LEU A 249 2.12 16.32 2.67
C LEU A 249 0.99 15.70 1.89
N VAL A 250 0.48 16.44 0.89
CA VAL A 250 -0.46 15.89 -0.08
C VAL A 250 0.31 15.23 -1.21
N GLN A 251 0.01 13.99 -1.49
CA GLN A 251 0.57 13.29 -2.65
C GLN A 251 0.00 13.85 -3.94
N ALA A 252 0.84 14.45 -4.76
CA ALA A 252 0.47 14.99 -6.06
C ALA A 252 1.63 14.82 -7.04
N ASN A 253 1.32 14.73 -8.33
CA ASN A 253 2.34 14.74 -9.36
C ASN A 253 2.94 16.14 -9.52
N MET A 254 4.03 16.24 -10.28
CA MET A 254 4.75 17.48 -10.53
C MET A 254 4.37 18.07 -11.89
N ASP A 255 4.43 19.38 -11.99
CA ASP A 255 4.27 20.13 -13.21
C ASP A 255 5.62 20.26 -13.93
N TYR A 256 5.79 19.47 -15.00
CA TYR A 256 7.04 19.45 -15.76
C TYR A 256 7.43 20.81 -16.33
N ASP A 257 6.44 21.57 -16.84
CA ASP A 257 6.71 22.88 -17.47
C ASP A 257 7.24 23.88 -16.43
N LYS A 258 6.73 23.83 -15.21
CA LYS A 258 7.26 24.63 -14.10
C LYS A 258 8.70 24.24 -13.75
N ILE A 259 8.99 22.93 -13.64
CA ILE A 259 10.35 22.44 -13.39
C ILE A 259 11.29 22.96 -14.49
N GLN A 260 10.91 22.83 -15.75
CA GLN A 260 11.71 23.31 -16.88
C GLN A 260 11.92 24.83 -16.90
N SER A 261 11.00 25.60 -16.36
CA SER A 261 11.13 27.05 -16.24
C SER A 261 12.08 27.50 -15.12
N GLY A 262 12.57 26.54 -14.30
CA GLY A 262 13.43 26.82 -13.15
C GLY A 262 12.66 27.37 -11.95
N ALA A 263 11.38 27.06 -11.82
CA ALA A 263 10.60 27.36 -10.62
C ALA A 263 11.12 26.55 -9.44
N ASP A 264 10.89 27.06 -8.23
CA ASP A 264 11.16 26.31 -7.00
C ASP A 264 10.40 24.98 -7.02
N ILE A 265 11.07 23.89 -6.67
CA ILE A 265 10.50 22.55 -6.74
C ILE A 265 9.22 22.42 -5.91
N TYR A 266 9.12 23.13 -4.78
CA TYR A 266 7.95 23.14 -3.92
C TYR A 266 6.73 23.84 -4.55
N ASP A 267 6.96 24.73 -5.53
CA ASP A 267 5.90 25.37 -6.31
C ASP A 267 5.47 24.56 -7.53
N CYS A 268 6.15 23.43 -7.80
CA CYS A 268 5.90 22.60 -8.97
C CYS A 268 4.82 21.53 -8.74
N LEU A 269 4.25 21.40 -7.55
CA LEU A 269 3.13 20.48 -7.34
C LEU A 269 1.97 20.82 -8.28
N ASN A 270 1.50 19.80 -8.98
CA ASN A 270 0.34 19.95 -9.84
C ASN A 270 -0.94 19.73 -9.03
N LYS A 271 -1.73 20.78 -8.89
CA LYS A 271 -3.01 20.79 -8.16
C LYS A 271 -4.21 20.51 -9.04
N THR A 272 -3.99 20.30 -10.33
CA THR A 272 -5.05 20.01 -11.29
C THR A 272 -5.09 18.53 -11.65
N ASN A 273 -6.21 18.09 -12.20
CA ASN A 273 -6.36 16.72 -12.64
C ASN A 273 -5.47 16.41 -13.85
N TYR A 274 -4.95 15.21 -13.88
CA TYR A 274 -4.28 14.60 -15.03
C TYR A 274 -5.16 13.51 -15.60
N PRO A 275 -6.09 13.79 -16.49
CA PRO A 275 -6.83 12.76 -17.16
C PRO A 275 -5.90 12.08 -18.18
N LEU A 276 -5.11 11.13 -17.72
CA LEU A 276 -4.44 10.17 -18.58
C LEU A 276 -5.46 9.22 -19.20
N ALA A 277 -5.03 8.38 -20.13
CA ALA A 277 -5.87 7.35 -20.71
C ALA A 277 -6.45 6.41 -19.62
N PRO A 278 -7.59 5.75 -19.86
CA PRO A 278 -8.12 4.74 -18.95
C PRO A 278 -7.08 3.68 -18.61
N GLY A 279 -6.95 3.35 -17.33
CA GLY A 279 -5.92 2.46 -16.79
C GLY A 279 -4.61 3.15 -16.37
N THR A 280 -4.50 4.46 -16.65
CA THR A 280 -3.30 5.26 -16.32
C THR A 280 -3.63 6.58 -15.65
N LYS A 281 -4.91 6.87 -15.46
CA LYS A 281 -5.37 8.09 -14.79
C LYS A 281 -4.92 8.12 -13.34
N THR A 282 -4.58 9.30 -12.87
CA THR A 282 -4.25 9.54 -11.47
C THR A 282 -4.96 10.77 -10.94
N TRP A 283 -5.18 10.77 -9.64
CA TRP A 283 -5.76 11.88 -8.88
C TRP A 283 -5.02 12.03 -7.57
N VAL A 284 -5.05 13.21 -6.99
CA VAL A 284 -4.63 13.37 -5.61
C VAL A 284 -5.57 12.58 -4.72
N GLY A 285 -5.10 11.46 -4.23
CA GLY A 285 -5.88 10.46 -3.50
C GLY A 285 -5.22 10.00 -2.21
N ALA A 286 -4.20 10.73 -1.72
CA ALA A 286 -3.57 10.41 -0.45
C ALA A 286 -2.94 11.64 0.21
N VAL A 287 -2.78 11.54 1.52
CA VAL A 287 -1.98 12.44 2.35
C VAL A 287 -0.89 11.62 3.01
N GLN A 288 0.35 12.12 2.97
CA GLN A 288 1.48 11.51 3.67
C GLN A 288 1.73 12.25 4.98
N PHE A 289 1.77 11.50 6.06
CA PHE A 289 2.05 12.01 7.40
C PHE A 289 3.54 11.82 7.69
N MET A 290 4.34 12.74 7.15
CA MET A 290 5.80 12.66 7.19
C MET A 290 6.38 13.38 8.40
N GLY A 291 7.45 12.82 8.92
CA GLY A 291 8.24 13.43 9.99
C GLY A 291 9.75 13.28 9.79
N GLU A 292 10.15 12.63 8.70
CA GLU A 292 11.55 12.27 8.49
C GLU A 292 12.46 13.43 8.03
N TYR A 293 11.85 14.51 7.54
CA TYR A 293 12.60 15.69 7.06
C TYR A 293 12.59 16.87 8.03
N ASN A 294 12.13 16.67 9.26
CA ASN A 294 12.08 17.73 10.26
C ASN A 294 13.34 17.67 11.14
N ASP A 295 14.14 18.73 11.10
CA ASP A 295 15.33 18.89 11.94
C ASP A 295 14.99 19.00 13.44
N GLU A 296 13.74 19.37 13.77
CA GLU A 296 13.22 19.42 15.13
C GLU A 296 12.12 18.37 15.31
N PRO A 297 12.44 17.13 15.68
CA PRO A 297 11.47 16.06 15.83
C PRO A 297 10.40 16.41 16.89
N ILE A 298 9.16 16.03 16.62
CA ILE A 298 8.08 16.11 17.61
C ILE A 298 8.38 15.08 18.71
N GLU A 299 8.35 15.50 19.97
CA GLU A 299 8.61 14.61 21.09
C GLU A 299 7.64 13.41 21.08
N GLY A 300 8.20 12.22 21.18
CA GLY A 300 7.46 10.95 21.17
C GLY A 300 6.96 10.50 19.80
N VAL A 301 7.35 11.19 18.72
CA VAL A 301 7.10 10.75 17.35
C VAL A 301 8.42 10.29 16.74
N ALA A 302 8.48 9.03 16.33
CA ALA A 302 9.60 8.54 15.54
C ALA A 302 9.52 9.13 14.11
N ALA A 303 10.64 9.17 13.40
CA ALA A 303 10.63 9.51 11.99
C ALA A 303 9.57 8.70 11.25
N ASN A 304 8.84 9.28 10.31
CA ASN A 304 7.74 8.69 9.55
C ASN A 304 6.58 8.06 10.37
N SER A 305 6.37 8.51 11.59
CA SER A 305 5.39 7.94 12.52
C SER A 305 4.30 8.92 12.98
N VAL A 306 4.02 9.95 12.18
CA VAL A 306 3.01 10.97 12.58
C VAL A 306 1.59 10.41 12.58
N LEU A 307 1.23 9.59 11.60
CA LEU A 307 -0.09 8.98 11.49
C LEU A 307 -0.46 8.14 12.74
N PRO A 308 0.44 7.33 13.33
CA PRO A 308 0.19 6.68 14.60
C PRO A 308 -0.18 7.64 15.74
N LYS A 309 0.40 8.84 15.77
CA LYS A 309 0.06 9.86 16.78
C LYS A 309 -1.38 10.36 16.64
N ILE A 310 -1.83 10.58 15.42
CA ILE A 310 -3.23 10.95 15.12
C ILE A 310 -4.17 9.80 15.49
N ASN A 311 -3.81 8.57 15.16
CA ASN A 311 -4.60 7.40 15.54
C ASN A 311 -4.71 7.21 17.05
N GLN A 312 -3.62 7.45 17.80
CA GLN A 312 -3.68 7.41 19.27
C GLN A 312 -4.69 8.43 19.81
N ALA A 313 -4.69 9.65 19.28
CA ALA A 313 -5.66 10.66 19.68
C ALA A 313 -7.11 10.22 19.41
N CYS A 314 -7.37 9.56 18.27
CA CYS A 314 -8.68 8.99 17.97
C CYS A 314 -9.08 7.89 18.95
N LEU A 315 -8.11 7.05 19.35
CA LEU A 315 -8.33 6.00 20.34
C LEU A 315 -8.62 6.56 21.72
N ASP A 316 -7.84 7.55 22.15
CA ASP A 316 -8.01 8.24 23.43
C ASP A 316 -9.37 8.94 23.49
N LYS A 317 -9.81 9.55 22.39
CA LYS A 317 -11.15 10.15 22.29
C LYS A 317 -12.26 9.12 22.43
N ALA A 318 -12.13 7.96 21.81
CA ALA A 318 -13.11 6.89 21.94
C ALA A 318 -13.23 6.40 23.40
N VAL A 319 -12.10 6.32 24.13
CA VAL A 319 -12.09 5.98 25.57
C VAL A 319 -12.70 7.10 26.42
N GLU A 320 -12.39 8.37 26.12
CA GLU A 320 -13.02 9.53 26.78
C GLU A 320 -14.55 9.50 26.64
N LEU A 321 -15.04 9.08 25.49
CA LEU A 321 -16.47 8.88 25.22
C LEU A 321 -17.08 7.65 25.90
N GLY A 322 -16.33 6.92 26.72
CA GLY A 322 -16.81 5.77 27.48
C GLY A 322 -16.68 4.43 26.75
N GLY A 323 -15.91 4.36 25.68
CA GLY A 323 -15.54 3.08 25.03
C GLY A 323 -14.63 2.25 25.92
N THR A 324 -14.69 0.92 25.82
CA THR A 324 -13.88 -0.02 26.59
C THR A 324 -12.97 -0.81 25.66
N ILE A 325 -11.68 -0.93 26.01
CA ILE A 325 -10.71 -1.72 25.25
C ILE A 325 -10.29 -2.94 26.07
N ARG A 326 -10.31 -4.10 25.44
CA ARG A 326 -9.80 -5.38 25.97
C ARG A 326 -8.52 -5.74 25.22
N TYR A 327 -7.39 -5.35 25.79
CA TYR A 327 -6.07 -5.69 25.28
C TYR A 327 -5.66 -7.11 25.64
N GLY A 328 -4.77 -7.71 24.85
CA GLY A 328 -4.33 -9.10 25.04
C GLY A 328 -5.47 -10.11 24.89
N SER A 329 -6.47 -9.73 24.09
CA SER A 329 -7.69 -10.52 23.87
C SER A 329 -7.78 -10.93 22.40
N THR A 330 -7.76 -12.23 22.13
CA THR A 330 -7.81 -12.78 20.77
C THR A 330 -9.22 -13.26 20.44
N ALA A 331 -9.82 -12.72 19.40
CA ALA A 331 -11.11 -13.19 18.91
C ALA A 331 -10.98 -14.59 18.29
N VAL A 332 -11.75 -15.55 18.79
CA VAL A 332 -11.67 -16.98 18.43
C VAL A 332 -12.80 -17.40 17.49
N VAL A 333 -14.03 -17.00 17.81
CA VAL A 333 -15.22 -17.39 17.03
C VAL A 333 -16.34 -16.37 17.21
N LEU A 334 -17.07 -16.09 16.12
CA LEU A 334 -18.30 -15.29 16.19
C LEU A 334 -19.45 -16.12 16.70
N VAL A 335 -20.22 -15.54 17.62
CA VAL A 335 -21.46 -16.13 18.16
C VAL A 335 -22.60 -15.82 17.22
N GLN A 336 -23.39 -16.82 16.88
CA GLN A 336 -24.54 -16.69 16.00
C GLN A 336 -25.81 -17.25 16.69
N ASN A 337 -26.95 -16.61 16.42
CA ASN A 337 -28.25 -17.15 16.82
C ASN A 337 -28.71 -18.27 15.86
N ASP A 338 -29.89 -18.85 16.11
CA ASP A 338 -30.45 -19.92 15.31
C ASP A 338 -30.76 -19.49 13.84
N ASN A 339 -30.87 -18.20 13.57
CA ASN A 339 -31.09 -17.66 12.24
C ASN A 339 -29.77 -17.43 11.48
N GLY A 340 -28.63 -17.62 12.14
CA GLY A 340 -27.29 -17.31 11.59
C GLY A 340 -26.82 -15.87 11.77
N ASP A 341 -27.61 -15.02 12.45
CA ASP A 341 -27.19 -13.64 12.72
C ASP A 341 -26.06 -13.62 13.75
N VAL A 342 -25.06 -12.78 13.52
CA VAL A 342 -23.96 -12.59 14.46
C VAL A 342 -24.45 -11.75 15.65
N THR A 343 -24.35 -12.31 16.84
CA THR A 343 -24.82 -11.71 18.11
C THR A 343 -23.70 -11.44 19.11
N GLY A 344 -22.44 -11.72 18.74
CA GLY A 344 -21.30 -11.49 19.60
C GLY A 344 -20.04 -12.19 19.10
N VAL A 345 -19.07 -12.27 19.98
CA VAL A 345 -17.79 -12.95 19.75
C VAL A 345 -17.34 -13.65 21.04
N ILE A 346 -16.66 -14.78 20.92
CA ILE A 346 -15.88 -15.36 22.01
C ILE A 346 -14.42 -14.97 21.80
N VAL A 347 -13.81 -14.41 22.83
CA VAL A 347 -12.40 -14.02 22.87
C VAL A 347 -11.66 -14.86 23.91
N GLU A 348 -10.41 -15.17 23.63
CA GLU A 348 -9.49 -15.75 24.60
C GLU A 348 -8.65 -14.63 25.22
N GLU A 349 -8.69 -14.53 26.55
CA GLU A 349 -7.87 -13.61 27.33
C GLU A 349 -7.43 -14.25 28.65
N LYS A 350 -6.15 -14.16 28.97
CA LYS A 350 -5.59 -14.69 30.25
C LYS A 350 -6.00 -16.13 30.55
N ASN A 351 -6.05 -16.98 29.51
CA ASN A 351 -6.48 -18.40 29.56
C ASN A 351 -7.96 -18.62 29.94
N LYS A 352 -8.81 -17.65 29.66
CA LYS A 352 -10.27 -17.75 29.76
C LYS A 352 -10.90 -17.40 28.43
N ASN A 353 -12.06 -18.02 28.18
CA ASN A 353 -12.91 -17.69 27.07
C ASN A 353 -14.04 -16.75 27.54
N VAL A 354 -14.06 -15.55 27.03
CA VAL A 354 -15.07 -14.55 27.37
C VAL A 354 -15.98 -14.34 26.17
N GLN A 355 -17.29 -14.56 26.35
CA GLN A 355 -18.27 -14.18 25.35
C GLN A 355 -18.66 -12.73 25.55
N ILE A 356 -18.53 -11.94 24.48
CA ILE A 356 -18.99 -10.55 24.45
C ILE A 356 -20.20 -10.51 23.52
N ASN A 357 -21.39 -10.33 24.11
CA ASN A 357 -22.62 -10.15 23.33
C ASN A 357 -22.58 -8.77 22.67
N ALA A 358 -23.11 -8.68 21.46
CA ALA A 358 -23.16 -7.46 20.67
C ALA A 358 -24.57 -7.26 20.11
N SER A 359 -25.41 -6.53 20.83
CA SER A 359 -26.83 -6.39 20.47
C SER A 359 -27.08 -5.64 19.16
N LYS A 360 -26.10 -4.84 18.70
CA LYS A 360 -26.15 -4.10 17.43
C LYS A 360 -25.22 -4.68 16.36
N GLY A 361 -24.21 -5.44 16.75
CA GLY A 361 -23.33 -6.13 15.81
C GLY A 361 -21.84 -6.09 16.15
N VAL A 362 -21.07 -6.75 15.29
CA VAL A 362 -19.62 -6.90 15.40
C VAL A 362 -18.95 -6.32 14.16
N VAL A 363 -17.92 -5.50 14.33
CA VAL A 363 -17.07 -4.97 13.27
C VAL A 363 -15.80 -5.79 13.21
N LEU A 364 -15.49 -6.38 12.04
CA LEU A 364 -14.25 -7.09 11.79
C LEU A 364 -13.19 -6.15 11.21
N ALA A 365 -12.18 -5.81 12.00
CA ALA A 365 -11.08 -4.93 11.61
C ALA A 365 -9.70 -5.53 11.96
N GLY A 366 -9.59 -6.85 12.03
CA GLY A 366 -8.39 -7.57 12.47
C GLY A 366 -7.30 -7.73 11.41
N GLY A 367 -7.36 -6.97 10.31
CA GLY A 367 -6.32 -6.94 9.28
C GLY A 367 -6.43 -8.06 8.24
N ASP A 368 -5.35 -8.22 7.49
CA ASP A 368 -5.23 -9.17 6.38
C ASP A 368 -4.56 -10.50 6.78
N TYR A 369 -4.14 -11.27 5.78
CA TYR A 369 -3.55 -12.61 5.95
C TYR A 369 -2.11 -12.73 5.42
N CYS A 370 -1.42 -11.62 5.18
CA CYS A 370 -0.05 -11.64 4.63
C CYS A 370 0.96 -12.38 5.51
N GLY A 371 0.70 -12.49 6.82
CA GLY A 371 1.47 -13.32 7.76
C GLY A 371 1.08 -14.79 7.79
N ASN A 372 0.08 -15.22 7.02
CA ASN A 372 -0.41 -16.59 6.98
C ASN A 372 -0.03 -17.28 5.66
N PRO A 373 0.97 -18.18 5.67
CA PRO A 373 1.45 -18.85 4.47
C PRO A 373 0.36 -19.60 3.70
N ASP A 374 -0.47 -20.31 4.40
CA ASP A 374 -1.48 -21.17 3.78
C ASP A 374 -2.58 -20.34 3.10
N MET A 375 -2.95 -19.23 3.71
CA MET A 375 -3.87 -18.27 3.09
C MET A 375 -3.25 -17.56 1.89
N CYS A 376 -2.00 -17.14 1.98
CA CYS A 376 -1.29 -16.52 0.85
C CYS A 376 -1.23 -17.48 -0.35
N TRP A 377 -0.87 -18.74 -0.14
CA TRP A 377 -0.85 -19.75 -1.20
C TRP A 377 -2.23 -20.00 -1.81
N ALA A 378 -3.26 -20.07 -0.98
CA ALA A 378 -4.63 -20.31 -1.45
C ALA A 378 -5.27 -19.10 -2.13
N LEU A 379 -4.97 -17.90 -1.65
CA LEU A 379 -5.71 -16.69 -2.01
C LEU A 379 -4.94 -15.73 -2.91
N LEU A 380 -3.59 -15.80 -2.92
CA LEU A 380 -2.68 -14.99 -3.73
C LEU A 380 -1.73 -15.88 -4.56
N ASN A 381 -2.25 -16.94 -5.15
CA ASN A 381 -1.47 -17.98 -5.80
C ASN A 381 -0.54 -17.45 -6.92
N GLU A 382 -0.98 -16.49 -7.72
CA GLU A 382 -0.15 -15.90 -8.79
C GLU A 382 1.14 -15.27 -8.24
N TYR A 383 1.05 -14.56 -7.14
CA TYR A 383 2.20 -13.98 -6.46
C TYR A 383 3.12 -15.06 -5.87
N MET A 384 2.54 -16.05 -5.25
CA MET A 384 3.29 -17.14 -4.62
C MET A 384 4.00 -18.02 -5.64
N GLU A 385 3.38 -18.32 -6.77
CA GLU A 385 4.00 -19.06 -7.87
C GLU A 385 5.21 -18.31 -8.45
N ARG A 386 5.09 -17.00 -8.59
CA ARG A 386 6.21 -16.16 -9.02
C ARG A 386 7.37 -16.20 -8.03
N ASN A 387 7.08 -16.01 -6.75
CA ASN A 387 8.10 -16.05 -5.70
C ASN A 387 8.81 -17.41 -5.65
N GLU A 388 8.08 -18.51 -5.83
CA GLU A 388 8.63 -19.86 -5.91
C GLU A 388 9.53 -20.04 -7.14
N ARG A 389 9.10 -19.54 -8.30
CA ARG A 389 9.87 -19.59 -9.55
C ARG A 389 11.21 -18.88 -9.42
N GLU A 390 11.25 -17.74 -8.73
CA GLU A 390 12.46 -17.00 -8.48
C GLU A 390 13.33 -17.59 -7.36
N GLY A 391 12.92 -18.72 -6.77
CA GLY A 391 13.60 -19.37 -5.67
C GLY A 391 13.45 -18.66 -4.33
N GLY A 392 12.40 -17.84 -4.19
CA GLY A 392 12.02 -17.26 -2.91
C GLY A 392 11.61 -18.35 -1.91
N LEU A 393 12.01 -18.19 -0.67
CA LEU A 393 11.62 -19.07 0.43
C LEU A 393 10.38 -18.52 1.12
N LYS A 394 9.48 -19.41 1.53
CA LYS A 394 8.32 -19.03 2.34
C LYS A 394 8.71 -18.16 3.56
N ALA A 395 9.81 -18.52 4.23
CA ALA A 395 10.29 -17.83 5.41
C ALA A 395 10.64 -16.36 5.17
N ASP A 396 11.20 -16.02 4.00
CA ASP A 396 11.64 -14.66 3.71
C ASP A 396 10.47 -13.70 3.52
N PHE A 397 9.36 -14.21 2.98
CA PHE A 397 8.16 -13.40 2.78
C PHE A 397 7.40 -13.16 4.09
N TYR A 398 7.28 -14.19 4.94
CA TYR A 398 6.41 -14.14 6.12
C TYR A 398 7.05 -13.44 7.32
N SER A 399 8.37 -13.41 7.42
CA SER A 399 9.08 -12.67 8.47
C SER A 399 8.82 -11.16 8.41
N PHE A 400 8.47 -10.67 7.22
CA PHE A 400 8.22 -9.27 6.94
C PHE A 400 6.84 -8.79 7.43
N MET A 401 5.82 -9.66 7.43
CA MET A 401 4.41 -9.30 7.68
C MET A 401 3.88 -9.88 9.00
N GLY A 402 4.71 -9.93 10.03
CA GLY A 402 4.33 -10.50 11.32
C GLY A 402 3.00 -9.97 11.87
N GLY A 403 2.21 -10.85 12.46
CA GLY A 403 0.96 -10.50 13.13
C GLY A 403 -0.29 -10.41 12.25
N ARG A 404 -0.17 -10.48 10.93
CA ARG A 404 -1.31 -10.49 9.98
C ARG A 404 -1.67 -11.92 9.61
N ASP A 405 -2.38 -12.60 10.51
CA ASP A 405 -2.61 -14.05 10.47
C ASP A 405 -3.89 -14.48 9.75
N GLY A 406 -4.70 -13.51 9.29
CA GLY A 406 -5.96 -13.79 8.61
C GLY A 406 -7.09 -14.25 9.54
N SER A 407 -6.92 -14.17 10.85
CA SER A 407 -7.95 -14.60 11.81
C SER A 407 -9.29 -13.91 11.59
N SER A 408 -9.30 -12.61 11.33
CA SER A 408 -10.53 -11.85 11.06
C SER A 408 -11.25 -12.32 9.79
N VAL A 409 -10.51 -12.67 8.75
CA VAL A 409 -11.07 -13.22 7.51
C VAL A 409 -11.71 -14.58 7.78
N LYS A 410 -11.02 -15.44 8.55
CA LYS A 410 -11.57 -16.74 8.97
C LYS A 410 -12.84 -16.62 9.80
N LEU A 411 -12.85 -15.70 10.77
CA LEU A 411 -14.03 -15.40 11.59
C LEU A 411 -15.26 -15.08 10.72
N GLY A 412 -15.08 -14.20 9.75
CA GLY A 412 -16.15 -13.84 8.80
C GLY A 412 -16.61 -15.02 7.96
N CYS A 413 -15.69 -15.83 7.43
CA CYS A 413 -16.02 -17.00 6.63
C CYS A 413 -16.74 -18.10 7.43
N TRP A 414 -16.31 -18.38 8.67
CA TRP A 414 -16.99 -19.32 9.55
C TRP A 414 -18.41 -18.87 9.95
N ALA A 415 -18.68 -17.58 9.89
CA ALA A 415 -20.00 -17.01 10.11
C ALA A 415 -20.89 -16.99 8.85
N GLY A 416 -20.42 -17.51 7.71
CA GLY A 416 -21.17 -17.56 6.46
C GLY A 416 -20.77 -16.50 5.43
N GLY A 417 -19.77 -15.68 5.74
CA GLY A 417 -19.14 -14.76 4.78
C GLY A 417 -18.28 -15.49 3.74
N PHE A 418 -17.80 -14.75 2.77
CA PHE A 418 -16.91 -15.28 1.73
C PHE A 418 -15.81 -14.28 1.40
N VAL A 419 -14.70 -14.79 0.88
CA VAL A 419 -13.65 -13.97 0.30
C VAL A 419 -13.91 -13.73 -1.18
N GLU A 420 -13.39 -12.64 -1.71
CA GLU A 420 -13.48 -12.29 -3.12
C GLU A 420 -13.09 -13.49 -4.02
N PRO A 421 -13.81 -13.77 -5.12
CA PRO A 421 -13.47 -14.86 -6.03
C PRO A 421 -12.07 -14.74 -6.62
N ALA A 422 -11.43 -15.87 -6.89
CA ALA A 422 -10.14 -15.92 -7.57
C ALA A 422 -10.28 -15.59 -9.09
N PRO A 423 -9.23 -15.09 -9.74
CA PRO A 423 -7.94 -14.68 -9.19
C PRO A 423 -8.05 -13.34 -8.47
N ARG A 424 -7.46 -13.26 -7.31
CA ARG A 424 -7.42 -12.02 -6.51
C ARG A 424 -6.22 -11.17 -6.89
N GLY A 425 -6.40 -9.85 -6.86
CA GLY A 425 -5.30 -8.92 -6.99
C GLY A 425 -4.44 -8.92 -5.73
N CYS A 426 -3.14 -9.03 -5.88
CA CYS A 426 -2.20 -8.59 -4.85
C CYS A 426 -1.85 -7.13 -5.07
N MET A 427 -1.38 -6.45 -4.04
CA MET A 427 -1.01 -5.04 -4.13
C MET A 427 0.05 -4.81 -5.21
N ILE A 428 1.11 -5.62 -5.23
CA ILE A 428 2.15 -5.63 -6.26
C ILE A 428 2.56 -7.07 -6.53
N LEU A 429 2.69 -7.45 -7.80
CA LEU A 429 3.17 -8.77 -8.20
C LEU A 429 4.68 -8.94 -8.08
N GLY A 430 5.41 -7.90 -7.78
CA GLY A 430 6.84 -7.96 -7.59
C GLY A 430 7.45 -6.62 -7.28
N GLY A 431 8.52 -6.61 -6.51
CA GLY A 431 9.26 -5.44 -6.12
C GLY A 431 10.09 -4.78 -7.21
N GLY A 432 9.74 -4.97 -8.48
CA GLY A 432 10.41 -4.34 -9.61
C GLY A 432 10.01 -2.88 -9.74
N LEU A 433 10.59 -2.06 -8.91
CA LEU A 433 10.45 -0.63 -9.05
C LEU A 433 11.66 -0.15 -9.85
N GLY A 434 11.42 0.63 -10.91
CA GLY A 434 12.44 1.04 -11.86
C GLY A 434 13.45 2.03 -11.29
N GLY A 435 14.33 1.60 -10.41
CA GLY A 435 15.35 2.45 -9.81
C GLY A 435 14.77 3.63 -9.01
N PRO A 436 15.40 4.78 -9.03
CA PRO A 436 14.93 5.97 -8.30
C PRO A 436 13.63 6.54 -8.86
N TRP A 437 13.27 6.17 -10.08
CA TRP A 437 12.05 6.65 -10.74
C TRP A 437 10.80 5.86 -10.36
N GLY A 438 10.95 4.71 -9.72
CA GLY A 438 9.84 3.85 -9.34
C GLY A 438 9.04 3.30 -10.52
N ALA A 439 7.78 2.99 -10.29
CA ALA A 439 6.86 2.62 -11.35
C ALA A 439 6.56 3.84 -12.22
N ASN A 440 7.00 3.82 -13.46
CA ASN A 440 6.87 4.92 -14.41
C ASN A 440 6.69 4.43 -15.85
N ALA A 441 6.30 5.34 -16.72
CA ALA A 441 6.00 5.06 -18.11
C ALA A 441 7.24 5.09 -19.05
N MET A 442 8.45 4.93 -18.54
CA MET A 442 9.66 4.80 -19.38
C MET A 442 9.62 3.52 -20.21
N LEU A 443 10.57 3.34 -21.10
CA LEU A 443 10.67 2.14 -21.92
C LEU A 443 11.18 0.94 -21.11
N TRP A 444 10.47 -0.19 -21.16
CA TRP A 444 10.86 -1.43 -20.50
C TRP A 444 11.20 -2.52 -21.52
N LEU A 445 12.38 -3.11 -21.40
CA LEU A 445 12.86 -4.19 -22.27
C LEU A 445 13.11 -5.45 -21.43
N ASN A 446 12.62 -6.60 -21.91
CA ASN A 446 12.80 -7.89 -21.24
C ASN A 446 14.21 -8.45 -21.46
N SER A 447 14.51 -9.63 -20.88
CA SER A 447 15.81 -10.30 -21.01
C SER A 447 16.22 -10.65 -22.44
N LYS A 448 15.31 -10.56 -23.42
CA LYS A 448 15.60 -10.73 -24.85
C LYS A 448 15.84 -9.42 -25.59
N GLY A 449 15.81 -8.29 -24.86
CA GLY A 449 15.90 -6.96 -25.45
C GLY A 449 14.62 -6.48 -26.14
N GLU A 450 13.50 -7.15 -25.93
CA GLU A 450 12.22 -6.83 -26.56
C GLU A 450 11.32 -6.02 -25.63
N ARG A 451 10.61 -5.03 -26.18
CA ARG A 451 9.49 -4.39 -25.52
C ARG A 451 8.34 -5.40 -25.38
N PHE A 452 7.61 -5.41 -24.27
CA PHE A 452 6.67 -6.48 -23.97
C PHE A 452 5.33 -6.03 -23.39
N CYS A 453 5.13 -4.71 -23.16
CA CYS A 453 3.90 -4.21 -22.56
C CYS A 453 3.66 -2.72 -22.85
N ASN A 454 2.48 -2.24 -22.46
CA ASN A 454 2.18 -0.82 -22.34
C ASN A 454 2.67 -0.32 -20.98
N GLU A 455 3.79 0.38 -20.95
CA GLU A 455 4.39 0.89 -19.73
C GLU A 455 3.57 2.03 -19.11
N GLY A 456 2.68 2.66 -19.87
CA GLY A 456 1.75 3.67 -19.37
C GLY A 456 0.71 3.09 -18.40
N ASN A 457 0.39 1.79 -18.52
CA ASN A 457 -0.42 1.08 -17.54
C ASN A 457 0.51 0.46 -16.48
N LEU A 458 0.88 1.23 -15.49
CA LEU A 458 1.96 0.91 -14.55
C LEU A 458 1.75 -0.42 -13.82
N THR A 459 0.57 -0.64 -13.27
CA THR A 459 0.23 -1.93 -12.61
C THR A 459 0.24 -3.09 -13.59
N GLY A 460 -0.25 -2.88 -14.81
CA GLY A 460 -0.22 -3.85 -15.90
C GLY A 460 1.21 -4.16 -16.35
N ALA A 461 2.08 -3.15 -16.44
CA ALA A 461 3.48 -3.31 -16.80
C ALA A 461 4.25 -4.13 -15.76
N GLN A 462 4.05 -3.86 -14.47
CA GLN A 462 4.64 -4.66 -13.39
C GLN A 462 4.19 -6.12 -13.45
N THR A 463 2.91 -6.36 -13.66
CA THR A 463 2.36 -7.71 -13.83
C THR A 463 2.94 -8.40 -15.06
N ALA A 464 3.04 -7.69 -16.19
CA ALA A 464 3.63 -8.22 -17.42
C ALA A 464 5.12 -8.53 -17.25
N CYS A 465 5.87 -7.68 -16.53
CA CYS A 465 7.27 -7.92 -16.19
C CYS A 465 7.43 -9.18 -15.33
N ALA A 466 6.62 -9.30 -14.28
CA ALA A 466 6.63 -10.48 -13.42
C ALA A 466 6.37 -11.80 -14.17
N ARG A 467 5.67 -11.74 -15.30
CA ARG A 467 5.35 -12.90 -16.17
C ARG A 467 6.37 -13.14 -17.26
N GLN A 468 7.40 -12.29 -17.44
CA GLN A 468 8.50 -12.60 -18.32
C GLN A 468 9.33 -13.77 -17.76
N ALA A 469 10.10 -14.42 -18.63
CA ALA A 469 10.88 -15.61 -18.26
C ALA A 469 11.80 -15.36 -17.06
N GLU A 470 12.48 -14.20 -17.04
CA GLU A 470 13.39 -13.82 -15.96
C GLU A 470 12.70 -12.98 -14.86
N GLY A 471 11.47 -12.53 -15.08
CA GLY A 471 10.73 -11.70 -14.14
C GLY A 471 11.35 -10.32 -13.89
N SER A 472 12.24 -9.87 -14.76
CA SER A 472 12.96 -8.60 -14.70
C SER A 472 12.99 -7.91 -16.06
N ALA A 473 13.28 -6.60 -16.05
CA ALA A 473 13.41 -5.81 -17.26
C ALA A 473 14.49 -4.74 -17.09
N TRP A 474 15.09 -4.32 -18.19
CA TRP A 474 15.81 -3.06 -18.24
C TRP A 474 14.82 -1.93 -18.39
N LEU A 475 14.99 -0.89 -17.60
CA LEU A 475 14.27 0.36 -17.74
C LEU A 475 15.22 1.37 -18.38
N VAL A 476 14.83 1.91 -19.53
CA VAL A 476 15.69 2.75 -20.36
C VAL A 476 15.06 4.13 -20.55
N THR A 477 15.87 5.16 -20.34
CA THR A 477 15.48 6.55 -20.55
C THR A 477 16.66 7.40 -21.01
N ASP A 478 16.47 8.69 -21.18
CA ASP A 478 17.49 9.65 -21.57
C ASP A 478 17.40 10.94 -20.74
N GLN A 479 18.04 12.01 -21.16
CA GLN A 479 18.00 13.29 -20.45
C GLN A 479 16.58 13.85 -20.22
N LYS A 480 15.57 13.34 -20.95
CA LYS A 480 14.16 13.70 -20.77
C LYS A 480 13.45 12.88 -19.66
N TRP A 481 14.18 12.15 -18.84
CA TRP A 481 13.65 11.28 -17.80
C TRP A 481 12.62 11.96 -16.87
N MET A 482 12.86 13.24 -16.49
CA MET A 482 11.94 13.99 -15.64
C MET A 482 10.57 14.18 -16.33
N LYS A 483 10.56 14.36 -17.66
CA LYS A 483 9.30 14.42 -18.42
C LYS A 483 8.54 13.12 -18.34
N SER A 484 9.22 11.98 -18.44
CA SER A 484 8.61 10.66 -18.29
C SER A 484 8.05 10.46 -16.88
N VAL A 485 8.78 10.88 -15.84
CA VAL A 485 8.31 10.82 -14.45
C VAL A 485 7.05 11.67 -14.25
N CYS A 486 7.06 12.91 -14.73
CA CYS A 486 5.90 13.81 -14.61
C CYS A 486 4.70 13.37 -15.47
N ALA A 487 4.93 12.69 -16.59
CA ALA A 487 3.88 12.12 -17.44
C ALA A 487 3.28 10.83 -16.88
N SER A 488 3.97 10.19 -15.96
CA SER A 488 3.48 8.97 -15.30
C SER A 488 2.46 9.33 -14.22
N GLY A 489 1.57 8.39 -13.92
CA GLY A 489 0.71 8.50 -12.76
C GLY A 489 1.49 8.42 -11.45
N ILE A 490 0.87 8.83 -10.36
CA ILE A 490 1.40 8.59 -9.01
C ILE A 490 1.19 7.12 -8.70
N GLU A 491 2.30 6.39 -8.56
CA GLU A 491 2.29 4.96 -8.27
C GLU A 491 3.32 4.62 -7.20
N HIS A 492 3.15 3.44 -6.63
CA HIS A 492 4.05 2.93 -5.61
C HIS A 492 5.50 2.87 -6.12
N GLY A 493 6.41 3.44 -5.35
CA GLY A 493 7.84 3.39 -5.61
C GLY A 493 8.38 4.44 -6.58
N GLY A 494 7.55 5.32 -7.11
CA GLY A 494 8.00 6.54 -7.79
C GLY A 494 8.69 7.48 -6.81
N PRO A 495 8.96 8.73 -7.22
CA PRO A 495 9.39 9.76 -6.26
C PRO A 495 8.30 10.03 -5.23
N ASN A 496 7.77 9.00 -4.85
CA ASN A 496 6.81 8.64 -3.84
C ASN A 496 5.77 9.72 -3.60
N GLY A 497 4.87 9.78 -4.58
CA GLY A 497 3.67 10.50 -4.37
C GLY A 497 3.82 12.01 -4.23
N GLY A 498 4.72 12.63 -5.01
CA GLY A 498 4.74 14.08 -5.11
C GLY A 498 5.31 14.79 -3.89
N ARG A 499 6.26 14.18 -3.22
CA ARG A 499 7.11 14.91 -2.27
C ARG A 499 8.09 15.77 -3.05
N PRO A 500 8.01 17.10 -3.00
CA PRO A 500 8.92 17.96 -3.78
C PRO A 500 10.37 17.65 -3.53
N GLN A 501 10.77 17.38 -2.29
CA GLN A 501 12.15 17.06 -1.95
C GLN A 501 12.68 15.81 -2.68
N TYR A 502 11.88 14.78 -2.87
CA TYR A 502 12.31 13.60 -3.62
C TYR A 502 12.58 13.90 -5.09
N TYR A 503 11.82 14.80 -5.70
CA TYR A 503 12.08 15.25 -7.05
C TYR A 503 13.36 16.08 -7.12
N GLN A 504 13.63 16.92 -6.13
CA GLN A 504 14.90 17.66 -6.05
C GLN A 504 16.08 16.70 -5.86
N ASP A 505 15.97 15.75 -4.95
CA ASP A 505 17.01 14.73 -4.72
C ASP A 505 17.29 13.92 -6.00
N MET A 506 16.25 13.61 -6.79
CA MET A 506 16.44 12.95 -8.08
C MET A 506 17.15 13.85 -9.09
N LEU A 507 16.75 15.13 -9.20
CA LEU A 507 17.41 16.08 -10.10
C LEU A 507 18.90 16.19 -9.78
N ASP A 508 19.23 16.34 -8.50
CA ASP A 508 20.61 16.47 -8.03
C ASP A 508 21.40 15.16 -8.27
N GLY A 509 20.79 14.02 -7.97
CA GLY A 509 21.38 12.71 -8.17
C GLY A 509 21.64 12.39 -9.64
N MET A 510 20.67 12.66 -10.52
CA MET A 510 20.82 12.44 -11.95
C MET A 510 21.84 13.39 -12.57
N ALA A 511 21.91 14.66 -12.14
CA ALA A 511 22.95 15.60 -12.56
C ALA A 511 24.35 15.13 -12.14
N ALA A 512 24.49 14.59 -10.94
CA ALA A 512 25.75 14.03 -10.46
C ALA A 512 26.17 12.77 -11.26
N ILE A 513 25.24 11.93 -11.66
CA ILE A 513 25.49 10.77 -12.51
C ILE A 513 25.95 11.21 -13.90
N ALA A 514 25.24 12.15 -14.52
CA ALA A 514 25.54 12.67 -15.85
C ALA A 514 26.93 13.36 -15.91
N SER A 515 27.36 14.05 -14.84
CA SER A 515 28.68 14.70 -14.73
C SER A 515 29.80 13.77 -14.28
N GLY A 516 29.56 12.49 -14.17
CA GLY A 516 30.52 11.50 -13.72
C GLY A 516 31.70 11.30 -14.69
N PRO A 517 32.76 10.59 -14.25
CA PRO A 517 33.92 10.36 -15.09
C PRO A 517 33.57 9.61 -16.37
N GLU A 518 34.33 9.87 -17.45
CA GLU A 518 34.19 9.12 -18.71
C GLU A 518 34.10 7.62 -18.45
N GLY A 519 33.20 6.98 -19.17
CA GLY A 519 33.01 5.54 -19.10
C GLY A 519 31.77 5.08 -18.36
N GLY A 520 30.71 5.94 -18.24
CA GLY A 520 29.37 5.53 -17.83
C GLY A 520 29.32 4.74 -16.52
N GLN A 521 30.01 5.23 -15.52
CA GLN A 521 30.12 4.48 -14.28
C GLN A 521 28.79 4.40 -13.55
N VAL A 522 28.54 3.23 -12.99
CA VAL A 522 27.47 3.02 -12.03
C VAL A 522 27.62 3.98 -10.86
N LYS A 523 26.63 4.81 -10.63
CA LYS A 523 26.60 5.71 -9.50
C LYS A 523 25.27 5.64 -8.78
N ASN A 524 25.36 5.74 -7.47
CA ASN A 524 24.20 5.90 -6.64
C ASN A 524 23.74 7.36 -6.73
N CYS A 525 22.46 7.59 -7.00
CA CYS A 525 21.88 8.90 -6.72
C CYS A 525 21.60 9.05 -5.21
N THR A 526 21.31 10.26 -4.75
CA THR A 526 21.03 10.51 -3.33
C THR A 526 19.89 9.66 -2.78
N ILE A 527 18.90 9.33 -3.62
CA ILE A 527 17.83 8.40 -3.26
C ILE A 527 18.36 6.98 -3.04
N ALA A 528 19.50 6.63 -3.62
CA ALA A 528 20.12 5.32 -3.39
C ALA A 528 20.60 5.13 -1.95
N GLU A 529 20.89 6.20 -1.21
CA GLU A 529 21.14 6.14 0.23
C GLU A 529 19.95 5.57 1.00
N ARG A 530 18.76 5.63 0.40
CA ARG A 530 17.53 5.02 0.90
C ARG A 530 17.29 3.60 0.37
N GLY A 531 18.28 2.96 -0.24
CA GLY A 531 18.21 1.58 -0.73
C GLY A 531 17.63 1.43 -2.13
N TYR A 532 17.50 2.49 -2.91
CA TYR A 532 17.10 2.41 -4.31
C TYR A 532 18.25 2.05 -5.24
N THR A 533 17.89 1.58 -6.42
CA THR A 533 18.77 0.95 -7.39
C THR A 533 19.80 1.90 -7.94
N THR A 534 20.92 1.35 -8.29
CA THR A 534 21.98 1.97 -9.07
C THR A 534 21.45 2.38 -10.46
N VAL A 535 21.75 3.61 -10.86
CA VAL A 535 21.53 4.11 -12.20
C VAL A 535 22.86 4.12 -12.95
N ILE A 536 22.84 3.74 -14.21
CA ILE A 536 23.98 3.79 -15.11
C ILE A 536 23.74 4.89 -16.13
N ALA A 537 24.75 5.71 -16.40
CA ALA A 537 24.71 6.75 -17.42
C ALA A 537 25.74 6.46 -18.52
N ALA A 538 25.39 6.74 -19.76
CA ALA A 538 26.30 6.66 -20.91
C ALA A 538 25.95 7.72 -21.95
N ASP A 539 26.96 8.12 -22.75
CA ASP A 539 26.75 9.10 -23.82
C ASP A 539 26.07 8.51 -25.06
N THR A 540 26.20 7.19 -25.25
CA THR A 540 25.59 6.45 -26.36
C THR A 540 24.79 5.25 -25.86
N LEU A 541 23.82 4.80 -26.64
CA LEU A 541 23.03 3.60 -26.33
C LEU A 541 23.89 2.32 -26.40
N GLU A 542 24.89 2.30 -27.29
CA GLU A 542 25.84 1.19 -27.39
C GLU A 542 26.68 1.04 -26.12
N ASP A 543 27.20 2.15 -25.58
CA ASP A 543 27.93 2.16 -24.33
C ASP A 543 27.02 1.84 -23.14
N LEU A 544 25.77 2.35 -23.14
CA LEU A 544 24.79 1.99 -22.12
C LEU A 544 24.53 0.49 -22.09
N ALA A 545 24.35 -0.14 -23.27
CA ALA A 545 24.15 -1.57 -23.35
C ALA A 545 25.36 -2.37 -22.81
N ASP A 546 26.59 -1.88 -23.06
CA ASP A 546 27.80 -2.51 -22.55
C ASP A 546 27.91 -2.36 -21.02
N TYR A 547 27.60 -1.19 -20.47
CA TYR A 547 27.63 -0.94 -19.03
C TYR A 547 26.51 -1.66 -18.26
N LEU A 548 25.37 -1.88 -18.90
CA LEU A 548 24.28 -2.71 -18.39
C LEU A 548 24.56 -4.21 -18.50
N GLU A 549 25.69 -4.58 -19.10
CA GLU A 549 26.06 -5.97 -19.37
C GLU A 549 24.98 -6.72 -20.18
N VAL A 550 24.36 -6.02 -21.15
CA VAL A 550 23.39 -6.65 -22.06
C VAL A 550 24.11 -7.77 -22.83
N PRO A 551 23.60 -9.01 -22.80
CA PRO A 551 24.25 -10.12 -23.50
C PRO A 551 24.50 -9.82 -24.96
N SER A 552 25.66 -10.21 -25.49
CA SER A 552 26.10 -9.86 -26.84
C SER A 552 25.17 -10.35 -27.95
N ASP A 553 24.47 -11.46 -27.71
CA ASP A 553 23.45 -12.04 -28.60
C ASP A 553 22.09 -11.34 -28.50
N VAL A 554 21.90 -10.48 -27.49
CA VAL A 554 20.67 -9.70 -27.26
C VAL A 554 20.86 -8.25 -27.66
N LYS A 555 22.09 -7.71 -27.65
CA LYS A 555 22.40 -6.29 -27.82
C LYS A 555 21.82 -5.68 -29.09
N GLU A 556 21.85 -6.39 -30.22
CA GLU A 556 21.27 -5.91 -31.48
C GLU A 556 19.75 -5.72 -31.37
N THR A 557 19.05 -6.70 -30.76
CA THR A 557 17.59 -6.61 -30.54
C THR A 557 17.26 -5.49 -29.57
N TRP A 558 18.06 -5.32 -28.51
CA TRP A 558 17.88 -4.29 -27.50
C TRP A 558 17.95 -2.88 -28.13
N LEU A 559 18.98 -2.60 -28.95
CA LEU A 559 19.12 -1.34 -29.67
C LEU A 559 17.99 -1.14 -30.70
N ALA A 560 17.64 -2.19 -31.44
CA ALA A 560 16.55 -2.12 -32.43
C ALA A 560 15.19 -1.83 -31.79
N SER A 561 14.92 -2.38 -30.60
CA SER A 561 13.69 -2.10 -29.85
C SER A 561 13.58 -0.64 -29.43
N ILE A 562 14.68 -0.01 -29.02
CA ILE A 562 14.71 1.42 -28.68
C ILE A 562 14.46 2.26 -29.94
N ALA A 563 15.14 1.93 -31.05
CA ALA A 563 14.96 2.64 -32.30
C ALA A 563 13.49 2.55 -32.79
N HIS A 564 12.90 1.37 -32.74
CA HIS A 564 11.50 1.16 -33.08
C HIS A 564 10.55 1.95 -32.16
N TYR A 565 10.79 1.94 -30.85
CA TYR A 565 10.01 2.77 -29.92
C TYR A 565 10.09 4.25 -30.25
N ASN A 566 11.26 4.76 -30.65
CA ASN A 566 11.42 6.15 -31.09
C ASN A 566 10.62 6.44 -32.39
N GLU A 567 10.54 5.49 -33.31
CA GLU A 567 9.69 5.61 -34.50
C GLU A 567 8.20 5.71 -34.13
N LEU A 568 7.73 4.91 -33.16
CA LEU A 568 6.36 4.99 -32.65
C LEU A 568 6.09 6.34 -31.98
N CYS A 569 7.04 6.85 -31.18
CA CYS A 569 6.94 8.18 -30.58
C CYS A 569 6.84 9.27 -31.65
N ALA A 570 7.64 9.22 -32.71
CA ALA A 570 7.60 10.16 -33.82
C ALA A 570 6.28 10.08 -34.61
N ALA A 571 5.69 8.89 -34.72
CA ALA A 571 4.37 8.69 -35.32
C ALA A 571 3.23 9.18 -34.42
N GLY A 572 3.47 9.44 -33.14
CA GLY A 572 2.46 9.87 -32.17
C GLY A 572 1.42 8.79 -31.84
N ALA A 573 1.75 7.51 -32.12
CA ALA A 573 0.86 6.39 -31.86
C ALA A 573 1.66 5.11 -31.62
N ASP A 574 1.34 4.39 -30.54
CA ASP A 574 1.92 3.10 -30.22
C ASP A 574 1.08 1.98 -30.85
N ALA A 575 1.51 1.52 -32.03
CA ALA A 575 0.85 0.43 -32.74
C ALA A 575 1.07 -0.95 -32.09
N ASP A 576 2.07 -1.09 -31.21
CA ASP A 576 2.44 -2.38 -30.63
C ASP A 576 1.60 -2.69 -29.38
N PHE A 577 1.51 -1.74 -28.46
CA PHE A 577 0.89 -1.96 -27.14
C PHE A 577 -0.14 -0.90 -26.75
N GLY A 578 -0.37 0.12 -27.58
CA GLY A 578 -1.40 1.15 -27.35
C GLY A 578 -1.07 2.09 -26.18
N LYS A 579 0.21 2.38 -25.94
CA LYS A 579 0.63 3.37 -24.94
C LYS A 579 0.09 4.75 -25.34
N ASP A 580 -0.44 5.47 -24.36
CA ASP A 580 -0.99 6.80 -24.61
C ASP A 580 0.09 7.77 -25.11
N PRO A 581 -0.18 8.57 -26.14
CA PRO A 581 0.79 9.52 -26.68
C PRO A 581 1.35 10.50 -25.65
N SER A 582 0.60 10.87 -24.62
CA SER A 582 1.06 11.76 -23.55
C SER A 582 2.21 11.15 -22.71
N ALA A 583 2.31 9.82 -22.69
CA ALA A 583 3.35 9.07 -21.99
C ALA A 583 4.45 8.52 -22.92
N MET A 584 4.35 8.80 -24.23
CA MET A 584 5.35 8.37 -25.22
C MET A 584 6.47 9.39 -25.33
N ILE A 585 7.52 9.18 -24.55
CA ILE A 585 8.72 10.01 -24.53
C ILE A 585 9.85 9.23 -25.22
N PRO A 586 10.40 9.73 -26.36
CA PRO A 586 11.46 9.00 -27.07
C PRO A 586 12.76 8.97 -26.27
N VAL A 587 13.57 7.95 -26.52
CA VAL A 587 14.90 7.76 -25.96
C VAL A 587 15.92 8.01 -27.06
N ASP A 588 16.23 9.27 -27.35
CA ASP A 588 17.00 9.71 -28.52
C ASP A 588 17.99 10.85 -28.27
N GLU A 589 18.11 11.30 -27.00
CA GLU A 589 18.97 12.43 -26.64
C GLU A 589 19.77 12.13 -25.37
N GLY A 590 21.08 11.87 -25.52
CA GLY A 590 21.95 11.55 -24.38
C GLY A 590 22.15 12.72 -23.42
N PRO A 591 22.60 12.46 -22.19
CA PRO A 591 22.99 11.14 -21.70
C PRO A 591 21.81 10.18 -21.55
N PHE A 592 22.11 8.89 -21.79
CA PHE A 592 21.16 7.78 -21.65
C PHE A 592 21.35 7.10 -20.30
N TYR A 593 20.25 6.56 -19.77
CA TYR A 593 20.26 5.97 -18.44
C TYR A 593 19.55 4.61 -18.42
#